data_1a4c095601de092eb044391c58a9c928
#
_entry.id   1a4c095601de092eb044391c58a9c928
#
_cell.length_a   1.000
_cell.length_b   1.000
_cell.length_c   1.000
_cell.angle_alpha   90.00
_cell.angle_beta   90.00
_cell.angle_gamma   90.00
#
_symmetry.space_group_name_H-M   'P 1'
#
loop_
_entity.id
_entity.type
_entity.pdbx_description
1 polymer ?
#
loop_
_entity_poly.entity_id
_entity_poly.type
_entity_poly.pdbx_seq_one_letter_code
_entity_poly.pdbx_strand_id
1 'polypeptide(L)'
;MKKAFTYILVIITLAALGANVYFSIKLNNLKEEIAVAGEDLEEVRELRKSEENRLDAELRFGKNEAVSVCIDAGHGITDRNEKEPVSPGSDTKKAANVNGATGEEEFNLAVALLVEEKLSAAGIHTDMTRTTHECDKSNVERALQANNSDYCIRIHADGNNDSAVHGISVLIPEKSYYDDADFVDASKIMAQFILDETVAATGAKNNGLVIRGDLTGFNWSKIPVILIECGFMSNPEEKAKLQSPEYQEKIAQGIADGFLNYIKKK
;
A
#
# COMPACT_ATOMS: atom_id res chain seq x y z
N MET A 1 37.46 -64.65 -32.76
CA MET A 1 37.27 -63.27 -33.24
C MET A 1 35.86 -62.71 -32.92
N LYS A 2 34.76 -63.37 -33.26
CA LYS A 2 33.40 -62.82 -33.00
C LYS A 2 33.09 -62.47 -31.55
N LYS A 3 33.51 -63.32 -30.55
CA LYS A 3 33.27 -63.05 -29.13
C LYS A 3 34.04 -61.82 -28.60
N ALA A 4 35.31 -61.60 -29.03
CA ALA A 4 36.10 -60.45 -28.65
C ALA A 4 35.52 -59.13 -29.17
N PHE A 5 35.02 -59.14 -30.41
CA PHE A 5 34.33 -57.99 -31.02
C PHE A 5 33.05 -57.59 -30.24
N THR A 6 32.26 -58.60 -29.82
CA THR A 6 31.03 -58.36 -29.03
C THR A 6 31.36 -57.71 -27.66
N TYR A 7 32.42 -58.18 -26.98
CA TYR A 7 32.86 -57.61 -25.69
C TYR A 7 33.32 -56.14 -25.87
N ILE A 8 34.05 -55.84 -26.91
CA ILE A 8 34.52 -54.46 -27.18
C ILE A 8 33.29 -53.55 -27.47
N LEU A 9 32.30 -54.01 -28.22
CA LEU A 9 31.13 -53.24 -28.52
C LEU A 9 30.29 -52.96 -27.24
N VAL A 10 30.14 -53.96 -26.38
CA VAL A 10 29.47 -53.77 -25.06
C VAL A 10 30.17 -52.74 -24.19
N ILE A 11 31.50 -52.78 -24.11
CA ILE A 11 32.28 -51.82 -23.34
C ILE A 11 32.10 -50.40 -23.87
N ILE A 12 32.17 -50.22 -25.20
CA ILE A 12 31.96 -48.91 -25.83
C ILE A 12 30.56 -48.38 -25.55
N THR A 13 29.53 -49.24 -25.65
CA THR A 13 28.14 -48.85 -25.36
C THR A 13 27.92 -48.45 -23.93
N LEU A 14 28.51 -49.18 -22.96
CA LEU A 14 28.43 -48.85 -21.54
C LEU A 14 29.17 -47.55 -21.23
N ALA A 15 30.34 -47.32 -21.84
CA ALA A 15 31.08 -46.07 -21.70
C ALA A 15 30.28 -44.86 -22.27
N ALA A 16 29.62 -45.02 -23.41
CA ALA A 16 28.79 -43.99 -24.00
C ALA A 16 27.54 -43.70 -23.17
N LEU A 17 26.88 -44.73 -22.61
CA LEU A 17 25.78 -44.55 -21.65
C LEU A 17 26.25 -43.83 -20.36
N GLY A 18 27.36 -44.18 -19.78
CA GLY A 18 27.94 -43.51 -18.62
C GLY A 18 28.25 -42.03 -18.89
N ALA A 19 28.83 -41.73 -20.07
CA ALA A 19 29.08 -40.36 -20.50
C ALA A 19 27.80 -39.55 -20.66
N ASN A 20 26.76 -40.14 -21.29
CA ASN A 20 25.47 -39.48 -21.44
C ASN A 20 24.80 -39.16 -20.06
N VAL A 21 24.83 -40.10 -19.12
CA VAL A 21 24.33 -39.88 -17.75
C VAL A 21 25.11 -38.77 -17.06
N TYR A 22 26.46 -38.80 -17.14
CA TYR A 22 27.28 -37.76 -16.55
C TYR A 22 27.00 -36.37 -17.12
N PHE A 23 26.89 -36.24 -18.45
CA PHE A 23 26.56 -34.98 -19.09
C PHE A 23 25.14 -34.49 -18.77
N SER A 24 24.16 -35.40 -18.62
CA SER A 24 22.80 -35.04 -18.21
C SER A 24 22.75 -34.49 -16.80
N ILE A 25 23.46 -35.10 -15.85
CA ILE A 25 23.56 -34.63 -14.46
C ILE A 25 24.23 -33.23 -14.44
N LYS A 26 25.36 -33.10 -15.15
CA LYS A 26 26.08 -31.81 -15.22
C LYS A 26 25.24 -30.71 -15.83
N LEU A 27 24.44 -31.01 -16.86
CA LEU A 27 23.52 -30.06 -17.50
C LEU A 27 22.41 -29.62 -16.54
N ASN A 28 21.85 -30.55 -15.76
CA ASN A 28 20.82 -30.20 -14.79
C ASN A 28 21.36 -29.32 -13.67
N ASN A 29 22.54 -29.64 -13.11
CA ASN A 29 23.19 -28.80 -12.10
C ASN A 29 23.45 -27.37 -12.63
N LEU A 30 23.92 -27.27 -13.89
CA LEU A 30 24.17 -25.98 -14.51
C LEU A 30 22.88 -25.17 -14.74
N LYS A 31 21.76 -25.85 -15.04
CA LYS A 31 20.45 -25.19 -15.13
C LYS A 31 19.96 -24.66 -13.78
N GLU A 32 20.18 -25.41 -12.69
CA GLU A 32 19.86 -24.98 -11.33
C GLU A 32 20.72 -23.77 -10.93
N GLU A 33 22.02 -23.81 -11.20
CA GLU A 33 22.92 -22.66 -10.95
C GLU A 33 22.50 -21.41 -11.73
N ILE A 34 22.09 -21.55 -12.99
CA ILE A 34 21.59 -20.43 -13.82
C ILE A 34 20.27 -19.89 -13.28
N ALA A 35 19.37 -20.75 -12.80
CA ALA A 35 18.12 -20.31 -12.21
C ALA A 35 18.34 -19.48 -10.95
N VAL A 36 19.18 -19.95 -10.03
CA VAL A 36 19.57 -19.22 -8.80
C VAL A 36 20.24 -17.88 -9.15
N ALA A 37 21.19 -17.88 -10.08
CA ALA A 37 21.83 -16.64 -10.51
C ALA A 37 20.84 -15.66 -11.20
N GLY A 38 19.79 -16.17 -11.81
CA GLY A 38 18.70 -15.37 -12.39
C GLY A 38 17.87 -14.67 -11.32
N GLU A 39 17.53 -15.37 -10.23
CA GLU A 39 16.81 -14.82 -9.07
C GLU A 39 17.67 -13.76 -8.36
N ASP A 40 18.95 -14.04 -8.11
CA ASP A 40 19.90 -13.07 -7.51
C ASP A 40 20.02 -11.80 -8.37
N LEU A 41 20.03 -11.94 -9.70
CA LEU A 41 20.14 -10.81 -10.62
C LEU A 41 18.88 -9.93 -10.58
N GLU A 42 17.71 -10.52 -10.45
CA GLU A 42 16.45 -9.79 -10.36
C GLU A 42 16.35 -9.02 -9.03
N GLU A 43 16.76 -9.64 -7.92
CA GLU A 43 16.86 -8.96 -6.62
C GLU A 43 17.82 -7.75 -6.70
N VAL A 44 18.99 -7.89 -7.31
CA VAL A 44 19.94 -6.79 -7.49
C VAL A 44 19.36 -5.68 -8.38
N ARG A 45 18.57 -6.02 -9.40
CA ARG A 45 17.89 -5.02 -10.25
C ARG A 45 16.84 -4.23 -9.48
N GLU A 46 16.05 -4.89 -8.65
CA GLU A 46 15.04 -4.22 -7.82
C GLU A 46 15.70 -3.30 -6.77
N LEU A 47 16.77 -3.77 -6.11
CA LEU A 47 17.55 -2.96 -5.19
C LEU A 47 18.16 -1.73 -5.88
N ARG A 48 18.71 -1.90 -7.08
CA ARG A 48 19.27 -0.79 -7.87
C ARG A 48 18.18 0.22 -8.26
N LYS A 49 17.04 -0.25 -8.72
CA LYS A 49 15.89 0.61 -9.07
C LYS A 49 15.38 1.40 -7.87
N SER A 50 15.30 0.75 -6.70
CA SER A 50 14.94 1.39 -5.43
C SER A 50 15.93 2.50 -5.07
N GLU A 51 17.24 2.24 -5.20
CA GLU A 51 18.29 3.22 -4.89
C GLU A 51 18.30 4.39 -5.90
N GLU A 52 18.09 4.13 -7.20
CA GLU A 52 17.96 5.17 -8.22
C GLU A 52 16.74 6.07 -7.92
N ASN A 53 15.61 5.48 -7.52
CA ASN A 53 14.41 6.23 -7.13
C ASN A 53 14.66 7.07 -5.87
N ARG A 54 15.36 6.53 -4.87
CA ARG A 54 15.75 7.24 -3.65
C ARG A 54 16.64 8.45 -3.96
N LEU A 55 17.67 8.25 -4.79
CA LEU A 55 18.56 9.33 -5.21
C LEU A 55 17.84 10.41 -6.02
N ASP A 56 16.90 10.02 -6.88
CA ASP A 56 16.09 10.96 -7.66
C ASP A 56 15.14 11.76 -6.75
N ALA A 57 14.58 11.14 -5.72
CA ALA A 57 13.80 11.81 -4.69
C ALA A 57 14.66 12.80 -3.88
N GLU A 58 15.86 12.39 -3.41
CA GLU A 58 16.81 13.29 -2.73
C GLU A 58 17.22 14.49 -3.59
N LEU A 59 17.35 14.30 -4.90
CA LEU A 59 17.65 15.40 -5.85
C LEU A 59 16.47 16.34 -6.07
N ARG A 60 15.24 15.80 -6.06
CA ARG A 60 14.00 16.58 -6.28
C ARG A 60 13.55 17.34 -5.05
N PHE A 61 13.70 16.76 -3.86
CA PHE A 61 13.17 17.31 -2.61
C PHE A 61 14.24 17.98 -1.73
N GLY A 62 15.53 17.95 -2.16
CA GLY A 62 16.65 18.53 -1.42
C GLY A 62 17.21 17.62 -0.31
N LYS A 63 18.53 17.71 -0.07
CA LYS A 63 19.27 16.81 0.84
C LYS A 63 18.90 16.89 2.33
N ASN A 64 17.98 17.75 2.75
CA ASN A 64 17.78 18.05 4.17
C ASN A 64 16.42 17.68 4.76
N GLU A 65 15.40 17.32 3.96
CA GLU A 65 14.12 16.89 4.51
C GLU A 65 13.48 15.84 3.57
N ALA A 66 13.80 14.57 3.82
CA ALA A 66 13.08 13.48 3.18
C ALA A 66 11.60 13.57 3.58
N VAL A 67 10.71 13.77 2.58
CA VAL A 67 9.26 13.80 2.80
C VAL A 67 8.81 12.50 3.45
N SER A 68 8.00 12.62 4.49
CA SER A 68 7.46 11.48 5.22
C SER A 68 5.93 11.44 5.17
N VAL A 69 5.36 10.23 5.08
CA VAL A 69 3.92 10.01 5.08
C VAL A 69 3.54 8.85 5.98
N CYS A 70 2.56 9.08 6.85
CA CYS A 70 1.93 8.01 7.60
C CYS A 70 0.75 7.43 6.79
N ILE A 71 0.78 6.12 6.56
CA ILE A 71 -0.28 5.37 5.90
C ILE A 71 -1.11 4.68 6.98
N ASP A 72 -2.36 5.12 7.16
CA ASP A 72 -3.29 4.56 8.12
C ASP A 72 -4.23 3.57 7.43
N ALA A 73 -3.94 2.28 7.59
CA ALA A 73 -4.86 1.22 7.20
C ALA A 73 -6.07 1.24 8.15
N GLY A 74 -7.21 1.76 7.68
CA GLY A 74 -8.40 1.96 8.49
C GLY A 74 -8.89 0.70 9.20
N HIS A 75 -9.53 0.88 10.35
CA HIS A 75 -10.02 -0.21 11.19
C HIS A 75 -8.91 -1.18 11.66
N GLY A 76 -9.24 -2.43 11.85
CA GLY A 76 -8.41 -3.51 12.35
C GLY A 76 -9.21 -4.34 13.34
N ILE A 77 -8.87 -5.61 13.52
CA ILE A 77 -9.52 -6.49 14.47
C ILE A 77 -9.15 -6.02 15.88
N THR A 78 -10.17 -5.69 16.68
CA THR A 78 -10.00 -5.23 18.06
C THR A 78 -11.21 -5.64 18.91
N ASP A 79 -11.00 -5.92 20.16
CA ASP A 79 -12.03 -6.04 21.20
C ASP A 79 -12.20 -4.75 22.03
N ARG A 80 -11.47 -3.70 21.68
CA ARG A 80 -11.49 -2.40 22.33
C ARG A 80 -12.84 -1.71 22.13
N ASN A 81 -13.53 -1.38 23.23
CA ASN A 81 -14.86 -0.77 23.22
C ASN A 81 -14.90 0.60 23.95
N GLU A 82 -13.74 1.16 24.23
CA GLU A 82 -13.59 2.44 24.89
C GLU A 82 -14.12 3.58 24.02
N LYS A 83 -14.35 4.72 24.66
CA LYS A 83 -14.70 5.98 23.99
C LYS A 83 -13.64 7.03 24.22
N GLU A 84 -13.28 7.72 23.18
CA GLU A 84 -12.29 8.80 23.19
C GLU A 84 -12.92 10.14 22.79
N PRO A 85 -12.32 11.29 23.17
CA PRO A 85 -12.77 12.60 22.74
C PRO A 85 -12.66 12.76 21.22
N VAL A 86 -13.73 13.30 20.60
CA VAL A 86 -13.76 13.49 19.15
C VAL A 86 -12.76 14.54 18.64
N SER A 87 -12.37 15.48 19.54
CA SER A 87 -11.37 16.51 19.27
C SER A 87 -10.70 16.97 20.56
N PRO A 88 -9.55 17.64 20.49
CA PRO A 88 -8.91 18.24 21.64
C PRO A 88 -9.87 19.14 22.43
N GLY A 89 -9.97 18.91 23.75
CA GLY A 89 -10.85 19.67 24.66
C GLY A 89 -12.34 19.39 24.51
N SER A 90 -12.77 18.40 23.74
CA SER A 90 -14.18 18.07 23.57
C SER A 90 -14.69 17.11 24.65
N ASP A 91 -15.87 17.39 25.20
CA ASP A 91 -16.62 16.47 26.05
C ASP A 91 -17.36 15.38 25.24
N THR A 92 -17.54 15.60 23.94
CA THR A 92 -18.16 14.62 23.03
C THR A 92 -17.18 13.48 22.79
N LYS A 93 -17.65 12.25 23.02
CA LYS A 93 -16.86 11.04 22.85
C LYS A 93 -17.48 10.10 21.80
N LYS A 94 -16.62 9.49 20.98
CA LYS A 94 -16.94 8.44 20.02
C LYS A 94 -16.21 7.15 20.38
N ALA A 95 -16.59 6.04 19.73
CA ALA A 95 -15.86 4.78 19.85
C ALA A 95 -14.39 5.00 19.44
N ALA A 96 -13.47 4.51 20.26
CA ALA A 96 -12.03 4.66 20.05
C ALA A 96 -11.54 3.89 18.82
N ASN A 97 -12.17 2.75 18.56
CA ASN A 97 -11.97 1.96 17.35
C ASN A 97 -13.27 1.21 17.02
N VAL A 98 -13.40 0.79 15.76
CA VAL A 98 -14.48 -0.06 15.27
C VAL A 98 -13.92 -1.00 14.19
N ASN A 99 -14.51 -2.17 14.04
CA ASN A 99 -14.03 -3.16 13.06
C ASN A 99 -14.34 -2.81 11.59
N GLY A 100 -15.16 -1.78 11.34
CA GLY A 100 -15.57 -1.42 9.98
C GLY A 100 -16.63 -2.33 9.38
N ALA A 101 -16.88 -2.21 8.10
CA ALA A 101 -17.75 -3.11 7.35
C ALA A 101 -17.08 -4.47 7.14
N THR A 102 -17.88 -5.52 6.91
CA THR A 102 -17.33 -6.89 6.70
C THR A 102 -16.40 -6.94 5.49
N GLY A 103 -15.12 -7.25 5.73
CA GLY A 103 -14.04 -7.32 4.74
C GLY A 103 -13.36 -5.98 4.48
N GLU A 104 -13.76 -4.89 5.13
CA GLU A 104 -13.14 -3.58 4.98
C GLU A 104 -11.74 -3.53 5.57
N GLU A 105 -11.54 -4.07 6.78
CA GLU A 105 -10.23 -4.02 7.43
C GLU A 105 -9.16 -4.82 6.68
N GLU A 106 -9.54 -5.94 6.06
CA GLU A 106 -8.69 -6.77 5.21
C GLU A 106 -8.28 -5.99 3.95
N PHE A 107 -9.26 -5.37 3.29
CA PHE A 107 -9.03 -4.51 2.12
C PHE A 107 -8.12 -3.32 2.47
N ASN A 108 -8.42 -2.61 3.55
CA ASN A 108 -7.65 -1.44 3.96
C ASN A 108 -6.18 -1.79 4.21
N LEU A 109 -5.91 -2.93 4.85
CA LEU A 109 -4.55 -3.41 5.09
C LEU A 109 -3.85 -3.76 3.78
N ALA A 110 -4.50 -4.52 2.89
CA ALA A 110 -3.93 -4.95 1.63
C ALA A 110 -3.51 -3.75 0.76
N VAL A 111 -4.41 -2.76 0.61
CA VAL A 111 -4.11 -1.55 -0.17
C VAL A 111 -3.05 -0.69 0.51
N ALA A 112 -3.09 -0.56 1.84
CA ALA A 112 -2.10 0.23 2.59
C ALA A 112 -0.68 -0.32 2.43
N LEU A 113 -0.50 -1.63 2.46
CA LEU A 113 0.80 -2.28 2.22
C LEU A 113 1.31 -2.04 0.79
N LEU A 114 0.43 -2.10 -0.22
CA LEU A 114 0.79 -1.79 -1.60
C LEU A 114 1.16 -0.31 -1.79
N VAL A 115 0.44 0.62 -1.14
CA VAL A 115 0.78 2.06 -1.16
C VAL A 115 2.13 2.31 -0.49
N GLU A 116 2.38 1.66 0.65
CA GLU A 116 3.65 1.72 1.36
C GLU A 116 4.80 1.30 0.46
N GLU A 117 4.71 0.12 -0.17
CA GLU A 117 5.70 -0.40 -1.09
C GLU A 117 6.02 0.59 -2.22
N LYS A 118 4.98 1.15 -2.86
CA LYS A 118 5.15 2.09 -3.98
C LYS A 118 5.78 3.41 -3.56
N LEU A 119 5.39 3.96 -2.42
CA LEU A 119 5.92 5.23 -1.92
C LEU A 119 7.34 5.06 -1.38
N SER A 120 7.64 3.98 -0.68
CA SER A 120 9.00 3.63 -0.25
C SER A 120 9.93 3.43 -1.46
N ALA A 121 9.48 2.73 -2.50
CA ALA A 121 10.22 2.56 -3.75
C ALA A 121 10.46 3.89 -4.50
N ALA A 122 9.60 4.89 -4.30
CA ALA A 122 9.76 6.24 -4.83
C ALA A 122 10.64 7.15 -3.95
N GLY A 123 11.20 6.64 -2.83
CA GLY A 123 12.08 7.38 -1.92
C GLY A 123 11.36 8.23 -0.87
N ILE A 124 10.06 8.03 -0.66
CA ILE A 124 9.30 8.65 0.42
C ILE A 124 9.52 7.84 1.70
N HIS A 125 9.76 8.51 2.82
CA HIS A 125 9.80 7.83 4.11
C HIS A 125 8.36 7.50 4.56
N THR A 126 8.09 6.21 4.78
CA THR A 126 6.76 5.74 5.14
C THR A 126 6.70 5.25 6.58
N ASP A 127 5.61 5.53 7.30
CA ASP A 127 5.21 4.92 8.55
C ASP A 127 3.82 4.32 8.41
N MET A 128 3.50 3.26 9.13
CA MET A 128 2.19 2.62 9.10
C MET A 128 1.58 2.51 10.48
N THR A 129 0.28 2.81 10.60
CA THR A 129 -0.42 2.66 11.89
C THR A 129 -0.59 1.20 12.29
N ARG A 130 -0.70 0.29 11.32
CA ARG A 130 -0.68 -1.16 11.49
C ARG A 130 -0.16 -1.87 10.23
N THR A 131 0.42 -3.05 10.43
CA THR A 131 0.90 -3.96 9.37
C THR A 131 0.30 -5.36 9.51
N THR A 132 -0.62 -5.54 10.45
CA THR A 132 -1.34 -6.80 10.72
C THR A 132 -2.84 -6.53 10.79
N HIS A 133 -3.64 -7.59 10.83
CA HIS A 133 -5.10 -7.51 10.97
C HIS A 133 -5.50 -6.96 12.35
N GLU A 134 -4.81 -7.37 13.40
CA GLU A 134 -5.04 -6.87 14.75
C GLU A 134 -4.54 -5.43 14.90
N CYS A 135 -5.33 -4.60 15.57
CA CYS A 135 -4.93 -3.25 15.89
C CYS A 135 -5.64 -2.71 17.12
N ASP A 136 -4.90 -2.56 18.20
CA ASP A 136 -5.41 -2.00 19.47
C ASP A 136 -5.32 -0.48 19.55
N LYS A 137 -4.79 0.19 18.53
CA LYS A 137 -4.70 1.65 18.52
C LYS A 137 -6.07 2.28 18.32
N SER A 138 -6.39 3.27 19.14
CA SER A 138 -7.55 4.13 18.97
C SER A 138 -7.36 5.12 17.82
N ASN A 139 -8.42 5.80 17.38
CA ASN A 139 -8.31 6.83 16.33
C ASN A 139 -7.45 8.02 16.79
N VAL A 140 -7.46 8.37 18.08
CA VAL A 140 -6.54 9.37 18.64
C VAL A 140 -5.10 8.88 18.56
N GLU A 141 -4.80 7.66 19.01
CA GLU A 141 -3.45 7.10 19.00
C GLU A 141 -2.89 7.00 17.58
N ARG A 142 -3.72 6.63 16.58
CA ARG A 142 -3.33 6.64 15.15
C ARG A 142 -3.00 8.04 14.66
N ALA A 143 -3.82 9.05 15.00
CA ALA A 143 -3.55 10.44 14.63
C ALA A 143 -2.28 10.97 15.31
N LEU A 144 -2.04 10.65 16.58
CA LEU A 144 -0.83 11.04 17.31
C LEU A 144 0.43 10.38 16.74
N GLN A 145 0.35 9.13 16.31
CA GLN A 145 1.44 8.47 15.58
C GLN A 145 1.71 9.18 14.25
N ALA A 146 0.67 9.44 13.46
CA ALA A 146 0.77 10.12 12.18
C ALA A 146 1.40 11.51 12.28
N ASN A 147 1.22 12.22 13.41
CA ASN A 147 1.80 13.53 13.63
C ASN A 147 3.35 13.54 13.70
N ASN A 148 4.01 12.38 13.64
CA ASN A 148 5.48 12.29 13.48
C ASN A 148 5.93 12.29 12.02
N SER A 149 4.98 12.34 11.08
CA SER A 149 5.22 12.45 9.64
C SER A 149 4.81 13.84 9.13
N ASP A 150 5.07 14.13 7.84
CA ASP A 150 4.65 15.39 7.19
C ASP A 150 3.21 15.33 6.68
N TYR A 151 2.72 14.14 6.34
CA TYR A 151 1.39 13.88 5.78
C TYR A 151 0.79 12.60 6.33
N CYS A 152 -0.56 12.50 6.24
CA CYS A 152 -1.26 11.26 6.58
C CYS A 152 -2.29 10.91 5.50
N ILE A 153 -2.26 9.65 5.04
CA ILE A 153 -3.24 9.07 4.11
C ILE A 153 -3.95 7.94 4.84
N ARG A 154 -5.27 8.10 5.07
CA ARG A 154 -6.11 7.08 5.69
C ARG A 154 -6.88 6.34 4.60
N ILE A 155 -6.78 5.01 4.58
CA ILE A 155 -7.35 4.14 3.55
C ILE A 155 -8.53 3.37 4.12
N HIS A 156 -9.69 3.52 3.47
CA HIS A 156 -10.96 2.94 3.85
C HIS A 156 -11.76 2.44 2.65
N ALA A 157 -12.79 1.66 2.90
CA ALA A 157 -13.85 1.32 1.97
C ALA A 157 -15.20 1.41 2.71
N ASP A 158 -16.03 2.35 2.30
CA ASP A 158 -17.25 2.75 2.98
C ASP A 158 -18.33 1.64 3.01
N GLY A 159 -19.31 1.85 3.85
CA GLY A 159 -20.57 1.10 3.89
C GLY A 159 -21.77 2.05 3.82
N ASN A 160 -22.80 1.70 3.05
CA ASN A 160 -24.03 2.48 2.95
C ASN A 160 -25.25 1.58 3.11
N ASN A 161 -26.36 2.13 3.65
CA ASN A 161 -27.63 1.42 3.75
C ASN A 161 -28.27 1.18 2.37
N ASP A 162 -27.95 2.01 1.37
CA ASP A 162 -28.33 1.81 -0.02
C ASP A 162 -27.19 1.09 -0.75
N SER A 163 -27.43 -0.14 -1.13
CA SER A 163 -26.46 -0.97 -1.87
C SER A 163 -26.21 -0.51 -3.31
N ALA A 164 -26.95 0.45 -3.83
CA ALA A 164 -26.71 1.05 -5.14
C ALA A 164 -25.62 2.14 -5.10
N VAL A 165 -25.25 2.64 -3.92
CA VAL A 165 -24.19 3.64 -3.77
C VAL A 165 -22.84 3.01 -4.12
N HIS A 166 -22.04 3.73 -4.95
CA HIS A 166 -20.77 3.28 -5.46
C HIS A 166 -19.85 4.45 -5.83
N GLY A 167 -18.55 4.16 -6.00
CA GLY A 167 -17.54 5.12 -6.45
C GLY A 167 -16.58 5.54 -5.34
N ILE A 168 -15.59 6.35 -5.71
CA ILE A 168 -14.51 6.80 -4.84
C ILE A 168 -14.78 8.24 -4.39
N SER A 169 -14.58 8.51 -3.11
CA SER A 169 -14.56 9.86 -2.54
C SER A 169 -13.34 10.05 -1.65
N VAL A 170 -12.91 11.29 -1.46
CA VAL A 170 -11.89 11.61 -0.46
C VAL A 170 -12.45 12.60 0.55
N LEU A 171 -12.38 12.20 1.82
CA LEU A 171 -12.81 13.01 2.93
C LEU A 171 -11.65 13.91 3.37
N ILE A 172 -11.98 15.17 3.66
CA ILE A 172 -11.04 16.18 4.11
C ILE A 172 -11.51 16.82 5.41
N PRO A 173 -10.59 17.33 6.26
CA PRO A 173 -10.96 18.00 7.50
C PRO A 173 -11.69 19.32 7.23
N GLU A 174 -12.65 19.65 8.11
CA GLU A 174 -13.36 20.92 8.07
C GLU A 174 -12.49 22.07 8.58
N LYS A 175 -11.66 21.80 9.59
CA LYS A 175 -10.78 22.80 10.24
C LYS A 175 -9.59 22.14 10.92
N SER A 176 -8.58 22.95 11.25
CA SER A 176 -7.56 22.57 12.23
C SER A 176 -8.04 22.84 13.66
N TYR A 177 -7.62 22.00 14.59
CA TYR A 177 -7.73 22.24 16.06
C TYR A 177 -6.41 22.75 16.66
N TYR A 178 -5.43 23.01 15.79
CA TYR A 178 -4.12 23.53 16.11
C TYR A 178 -3.86 24.81 15.29
N ASP A 179 -2.88 25.59 15.67
CA ASP A 179 -2.54 26.84 14.96
C ASP A 179 -1.78 26.57 13.65
N ASP A 180 -2.50 26.02 12.66
CA ASP A 180 -2.01 25.80 11.31
C ASP A 180 -3.06 26.28 10.31
N ALA A 181 -2.77 27.42 9.67
CA ALA A 181 -3.64 28.05 8.69
C ALA A 181 -3.69 27.28 7.37
N ASP A 182 -2.64 26.56 7.02
CA ASP A 182 -2.51 25.88 5.71
C ASP A 182 -3.04 24.43 5.76
N PHE A 183 -3.33 23.91 6.94
CA PHE A 183 -3.73 22.51 7.17
C PHE A 183 -4.87 22.03 6.27
N VAL A 184 -5.98 22.80 6.22
CA VAL A 184 -7.16 22.42 5.42
C VAL A 184 -6.87 22.52 3.93
N ASP A 185 -6.23 23.59 3.49
CA ASP A 185 -5.92 23.80 2.09
C ASP A 185 -4.91 22.78 1.56
N ALA A 186 -3.87 22.47 2.35
CA ALA A 186 -2.92 21.41 2.01
C ALA A 186 -3.59 20.03 1.92
N SER A 187 -4.47 19.70 2.89
CA SER A 187 -5.26 18.47 2.85
C SER A 187 -6.16 18.39 1.63
N LYS A 188 -6.83 19.50 1.28
CA LYS A 188 -7.73 19.58 0.12
C LYS A 188 -6.99 19.41 -1.20
N ILE A 189 -5.83 20.07 -1.34
CA ILE A 189 -5.03 19.96 -2.58
C ILE A 189 -4.51 18.53 -2.72
N MET A 190 -3.94 17.94 -1.66
CA MET A 190 -3.48 16.55 -1.65
C MET A 190 -4.63 15.59 -2.00
N ALA A 191 -5.82 15.78 -1.41
CA ALA A 191 -7.01 14.98 -1.67
C ALA A 191 -7.42 14.99 -3.14
N GLN A 192 -7.35 16.17 -3.80
CA GLN A 192 -7.72 16.29 -5.20
C GLN A 192 -6.77 15.50 -6.11
N PHE A 193 -5.45 15.60 -5.89
CA PHE A 193 -4.48 14.82 -6.65
C PHE A 193 -4.69 13.31 -6.49
N ILE A 194 -4.88 12.85 -5.24
CA ILE A 194 -5.09 11.44 -4.96
C ILE A 194 -6.41 10.93 -5.56
N LEU A 195 -7.49 11.71 -5.46
CA LEU A 195 -8.78 11.35 -6.06
C LEU A 195 -8.68 11.22 -7.58
N ASP A 196 -8.09 12.22 -8.24
CA ASP A 196 -8.02 12.25 -9.70
C ASP A 196 -7.22 11.06 -10.25
N GLU A 197 -6.05 10.78 -9.69
CA GLU A 197 -5.20 9.66 -10.12
C GLU A 197 -5.82 8.30 -9.78
N THR A 198 -6.47 8.16 -8.61
CA THR A 198 -7.12 6.90 -8.23
C THR A 198 -8.33 6.60 -9.12
N VAL A 199 -9.12 7.62 -9.45
CA VAL A 199 -10.23 7.49 -10.40
C VAL A 199 -9.73 7.16 -11.80
N ALA A 200 -8.66 7.80 -12.25
CA ALA A 200 -8.05 7.51 -13.56
C ALA A 200 -7.52 6.07 -13.65
N ALA A 201 -6.86 5.57 -12.60
CA ALA A 201 -6.31 4.21 -12.55
C ALA A 201 -7.39 3.12 -12.51
N THR A 202 -8.50 3.39 -11.80
CA THR A 202 -9.56 2.39 -11.54
C THR A 202 -10.72 2.44 -12.52
N GLY A 203 -10.97 3.60 -13.13
CA GLY A 203 -12.19 3.87 -13.89
C GLY A 203 -13.46 3.96 -13.01
N ALA A 204 -13.30 4.13 -11.69
CA ALA A 204 -14.41 4.24 -10.76
C ALA A 204 -15.13 5.58 -10.92
N LYS A 205 -16.39 5.64 -10.44
CA LYS A 205 -17.14 6.89 -10.37
C LYS A 205 -16.45 7.85 -9.39
N ASN A 206 -16.23 9.08 -9.82
CA ASN A 206 -15.73 10.16 -8.96
C ASN A 206 -16.89 10.76 -8.15
N ASN A 207 -16.88 10.57 -6.83
CA ASN A 207 -17.87 11.15 -5.91
C ASN A 207 -17.38 12.47 -5.26
N GLY A 208 -16.17 12.94 -5.62
CA GLY A 208 -15.62 14.22 -5.18
C GLY A 208 -15.01 14.23 -3.79
N LEU A 209 -14.78 15.44 -3.29
CA LEU A 209 -14.26 15.70 -1.95
C LEU A 209 -15.43 15.93 -0.97
N VAL A 210 -15.31 15.35 0.23
CA VAL A 210 -16.33 15.45 1.28
C VAL A 210 -15.70 16.08 2.54
N ILE A 211 -16.23 17.21 2.98
CA ILE A 211 -15.76 17.89 4.19
C ILE A 211 -16.35 17.20 5.43
N ARG A 212 -15.50 16.88 6.41
CA ARG A 212 -15.88 16.22 7.66
C ARG A 212 -15.28 16.92 8.87
N GLY A 213 -16.12 17.34 9.82
CA GLY A 213 -15.74 17.94 11.09
C GLY A 213 -15.84 16.98 12.30
N ASP A 214 -16.29 15.76 12.07
CA ASP A 214 -16.65 14.80 13.11
C ASP A 214 -15.73 13.57 13.18
N LEU A 215 -14.66 13.52 12.37
CA LEU A 215 -13.70 12.42 12.38
C LEU A 215 -12.58 12.68 13.40
N THR A 216 -12.48 11.83 14.41
CA THR A 216 -11.44 11.89 15.45
C THR A 216 -10.04 11.95 14.82
N GLY A 217 -9.76 11.11 13.83
CA GLY A 217 -8.47 11.08 13.17
C GLY A 217 -8.08 12.38 12.45
N PHE A 218 -9.06 13.19 12.00
CA PHE A 218 -8.81 14.52 11.45
C PHE A 218 -8.60 15.55 12.55
N ASN A 219 -9.46 15.52 13.56
CA ASN A 219 -9.48 16.54 14.60
C ASN A 219 -8.24 16.49 15.50
N TRP A 220 -7.58 15.32 15.62
CA TRP A 220 -6.34 15.14 16.36
C TRP A 220 -5.08 15.21 15.49
N SER A 221 -5.24 15.42 14.18
CA SER A 221 -4.11 15.61 13.26
C SER A 221 -3.55 17.02 13.36
N LYS A 222 -2.21 17.13 13.40
CA LYS A 222 -1.44 18.37 13.30
C LYS A 222 -0.83 18.58 11.92
N ILE A 223 -0.94 17.58 11.06
CA ILE A 223 -0.36 17.53 9.71
C ILE A 223 -1.48 17.37 8.69
N PRO A 224 -1.29 17.78 7.43
CA PRO A 224 -2.27 17.55 6.38
C PRO A 224 -2.67 16.08 6.30
N VAL A 225 -3.97 15.82 6.33
CA VAL A 225 -4.54 14.48 6.41
C VAL A 225 -5.74 14.35 5.49
N ILE A 226 -5.87 13.18 4.85
CA ILE A 226 -7.03 12.79 4.07
C ILE A 226 -7.51 11.39 4.47
N LEU A 227 -8.76 11.07 4.13
CA LEU A 227 -9.29 9.71 4.17
C LEU A 227 -9.89 9.41 2.80
N ILE A 228 -9.35 8.41 2.11
CA ILE A 228 -9.92 7.94 0.84
C ILE A 228 -10.87 6.78 1.11
N GLU A 229 -12.12 6.91 0.62
CA GLU A 229 -13.09 5.83 0.51
C GLU A 229 -12.97 5.24 -0.89
N CYS A 230 -12.34 4.07 -0.97
CA CYS A 230 -11.96 3.44 -2.24
C CYS A 230 -13.12 2.75 -2.97
N GLY A 231 -14.32 2.77 -2.41
CA GLY A 231 -15.54 2.14 -2.88
C GLY A 231 -16.42 1.71 -1.72
N PHE A 232 -17.51 1.01 -2.00
CA PHE A 232 -18.50 0.64 -0.99
C PHE A 232 -18.58 -0.88 -0.81
N MET A 233 -18.21 -1.38 0.39
CA MET A 233 -18.35 -2.79 0.77
C MET A 233 -19.81 -3.27 0.79
N SER A 234 -20.77 -2.36 0.89
CA SER A 234 -22.21 -2.62 0.81
C SER A 234 -22.73 -2.84 -0.61
N ASN A 235 -21.98 -2.41 -1.64
CA ASN A 235 -22.31 -2.63 -3.03
C ASN A 235 -21.70 -3.93 -3.51
N PRO A 236 -22.50 -4.95 -3.96
CA PRO A 236 -21.95 -6.26 -4.33
C PRO A 236 -20.95 -6.24 -5.48
N GLU A 237 -21.14 -5.35 -6.47
CA GLU A 237 -20.22 -5.23 -7.62
C GLU A 237 -18.89 -4.59 -7.20
N GLU A 238 -18.95 -3.52 -6.39
CA GLU A 238 -17.74 -2.91 -5.85
C GLU A 238 -17.00 -3.83 -4.89
N LYS A 239 -17.73 -4.49 -3.98
CA LYS A 239 -17.14 -5.46 -3.07
C LYS A 239 -16.34 -6.53 -3.82
N ALA A 240 -16.89 -7.06 -4.92
CA ALA A 240 -16.17 -8.04 -5.75
C ALA A 240 -14.89 -7.46 -6.37
N LYS A 241 -14.91 -6.19 -6.80
CA LYS A 241 -13.72 -5.49 -7.30
C LYS A 241 -12.70 -5.24 -6.19
N LEU A 242 -13.14 -4.68 -5.04
CA LEU A 242 -12.30 -4.37 -3.89
C LEU A 242 -11.59 -5.61 -3.33
N GLN A 243 -12.18 -6.80 -3.48
CA GLN A 243 -11.56 -8.07 -3.11
C GLN A 243 -10.60 -8.62 -4.18
N SER A 244 -10.53 -8.01 -5.38
CA SER A 244 -9.61 -8.44 -6.44
C SER A 244 -8.22 -7.81 -6.23
N PRO A 245 -7.14 -8.61 -6.18
CA PRO A 245 -5.77 -8.10 -6.09
C PRO A 245 -5.43 -7.10 -7.20
N GLU A 246 -5.91 -7.33 -8.43
CA GLU A 246 -5.68 -6.44 -9.57
C GLU A 246 -6.32 -5.06 -9.36
N TYR A 247 -7.49 -5.00 -8.73
CA TYR A 247 -8.16 -3.73 -8.46
C TYR A 247 -7.53 -3.01 -7.28
N GLN A 248 -7.09 -3.73 -6.25
CA GLN A 248 -6.31 -3.20 -5.12
C GLN A 248 -5.01 -2.56 -5.60
N GLU A 249 -4.31 -3.22 -6.53
CA GLU A 249 -3.10 -2.70 -7.17
C GLU A 249 -3.36 -1.38 -7.91
N LYS A 250 -4.46 -1.27 -8.67
CA LYS A 250 -4.85 -0.03 -9.35
C LYS A 250 -5.16 1.09 -8.37
N ILE A 251 -5.87 0.79 -7.28
CA ILE A 251 -6.14 1.77 -6.21
C ILE A 251 -4.83 2.26 -5.60
N ALA A 252 -3.96 1.34 -5.21
CA ALA A 252 -2.67 1.67 -4.60
C ALA A 252 -1.78 2.49 -5.54
N GLN A 253 -1.75 2.15 -6.82
CA GLN A 253 -1.03 2.93 -7.83
C GLN A 253 -1.58 4.35 -7.93
N GLY A 254 -2.90 4.51 -8.03
CA GLY A 254 -3.53 5.82 -8.10
C GLY A 254 -3.28 6.68 -6.86
N ILE A 255 -3.34 6.10 -5.66
CA ILE A 255 -3.02 6.80 -4.41
C ILE A 255 -1.56 7.26 -4.40
N ALA A 256 -0.63 6.37 -4.77
CA ALA A 256 0.80 6.68 -4.79
C ALA A 256 1.12 7.76 -5.83
N ASP A 257 0.62 7.63 -7.06
CA ASP A 257 0.83 8.62 -8.14
C ASP A 257 0.25 9.99 -7.76
N GLY A 258 -0.95 10.01 -7.19
CA GLY A 258 -1.58 11.23 -6.70
C GLY A 258 -0.77 11.93 -5.62
N PHE A 259 -0.28 11.20 -4.63
CA PHE A 259 0.59 11.76 -3.60
C PHE A 259 1.90 12.28 -4.17
N LEU A 260 2.58 11.51 -5.02
CA LEU A 260 3.82 11.92 -5.67
C LEU A 260 3.63 13.16 -6.56
N ASN A 261 2.52 13.26 -7.28
CA ASN A 261 2.19 14.43 -8.10
C ASN A 261 1.92 15.67 -7.24
N TYR A 262 1.26 15.49 -6.08
CA TYR A 262 1.09 16.58 -5.10
C TYR A 262 2.43 17.10 -4.58
N ILE A 263 3.32 16.22 -4.14
CA ILE A 263 4.64 16.62 -3.59
C ILE A 263 5.49 17.33 -4.66
N LYS A 264 5.48 16.88 -5.91
CA LYS A 264 6.23 17.52 -7.01
C LYS A 264 5.75 18.94 -7.30
N LYS A 265 4.50 19.27 -6.98
CA LYS A 265 3.92 20.60 -7.27
C LYS A 265 4.14 21.59 -6.13
N LYS A 266 4.46 21.11 -4.93
CA LYS A 266 4.71 21.93 -3.74
C LYS A 266 6.13 22.52 -3.77
#